data_9d94ed7240e1560ee8ba24d96dd77016
#
_entry.id   9d94ed7240e1560ee8ba24d96dd77016
#
_cell.length_a   1.000
_cell.length_b   1.000
_cell.length_c   1.000
_cell.angle_alpha   90.00
_cell.angle_beta   90.00
_cell.angle_gamma   90.00
#
_symmetry.space_group_name_H-M   'P 1'
#
loop_
_entity.id
_entity.type
_entity.pdbx_description
1 polymer ?
#
loop_
_entity_poly.entity_id
_entity_poly.type
_entity_poly.pdbx_seq_one_letter_code
_entity_poly.pdbx_strand_id
1 'polypeptide(L)'
;MNNEAFAQLVDAHYAPLYRFALSLARNGSDAGDLVQQTFFIWATKGHGLRELSKVKSWLFTTLYREFLRGRRRDLRSTSLEDLPPGEQDPAAEDVDRVAKIDAASVMVALQTVDEAFRAPLTLFYLEDLSYQEIAQTLDVPIGTVMSRLSRGKAQLRLALERTDASGTKVLPFPNPKGTRAS
;
A
#
# COMPACT_ATOMS: atom_id res chain seq x y z
N MET A 1 0.77 -13.16 -24.92
CA MET A 1 0.48 -11.69 -24.85
C MET A 1 1.40 -11.05 -25.85
N ASN A 2 0.89 -10.18 -26.75
CA ASN A 2 1.78 -9.51 -27.69
C ASN A 2 2.57 -8.41 -26.93
N ASN A 3 3.68 -7.97 -27.50
CA ASN A 3 4.58 -7.00 -26.86
C ASN A 3 3.89 -5.65 -26.57
N GLU A 4 2.96 -5.26 -27.41
CA GLU A 4 2.19 -4.01 -27.28
C GLU A 4 1.22 -4.04 -26.09
N ALA A 5 0.48 -5.14 -25.91
CA ALA A 5 -0.42 -5.30 -24.77
C ALA A 5 0.34 -5.36 -23.42
N PHE A 6 1.56 -5.89 -23.44
CA PHE A 6 2.43 -5.86 -22.26
C PHE A 6 2.91 -4.44 -21.94
N ALA A 7 3.35 -3.69 -22.96
CA ALA A 7 3.77 -2.29 -22.77
C ALA A 7 2.63 -1.44 -22.22
N GLN A 8 1.43 -1.52 -22.76
CA GLN A 8 0.25 -0.82 -22.27
C GLN A 8 -0.08 -1.18 -20.81
N LEU A 9 0.07 -2.45 -20.42
CA LEU A 9 -0.13 -2.88 -19.04
C LEU A 9 0.93 -2.28 -18.11
N VAL A 10 2.19 -2.27 -18.52
CA VAL A 10 3.28 -1.64 -17.74
C VAL A 10 3.00 -0.15 -17.58
N ASP A 11 2.68 0.57 -18.66
CA ASP A 11 2.39 2.01 -18.62
C ASP A 11 1.23 2.34 -17.68
N ALA A 12 0.17 1.53 -17.70
CA ALA A 12 -1.01 1.74 -16.86
C ALA A 12 -0.75 1.47 -15.37
N HIS A 13 0.15 0.54 -15.03
CA HIS A 13 0.29 0.04 -13.67
C HIS A 13 1.64 0.33 -13.01
N TYR A 14 2.64 0.84 -13.74
CA TYR A 14 3.98 1.09 -13.18
C TYR A 14 3.95 2.08 -12.03
N ALA A 15 3.39 3.28 -12.25
CA ALA A 15 3.39 4.33 -11.24
C ALA A 15 2.61 3.94 -9.95
N PRO A 16 1.39 3.36 -10.04
CA PRO A 16 0.71 2.80 -8.88
C PRO A 16 1.52 1.74 -8.11
N LEU A 17 2.09 0.77 -8.83
CA LEU A 17 2.88 -0.28 -8.20
C LEU A 17 4.16 0.27 -7.57
N TYR A 18 4.83 1.24 -8.21
CA TYR A 18 6.03 1.86 -7.67
C TYR A 18 5.74 2.63 -6.37
N ARG A 19 4.64 3.40 -6.32
CA ARG A 19 4.21 4.06 -5.07
C ARG A 19 3.98 3.05 -3.94
N PHE A 20 3.29 1.96 -4.24
CA PHE A 20 3.06 0.90 -3.26
C PHE A 20 4.37 0.23 -2.83
N ALA A 21 5.22 -0.15 -3.77
CA ALA A 21 6.54 -0.73 -3.48
C ALA A 21 7.40 0.22 -2.62
N LEU A 22 7.41 1.52 -2.94
CA LEU A 22 8.17 2.53 -2.19
C LEU A 22 7.65 2.70 -0.75
N SER A 23 6.34 2.60 -0.53
CA SER A 23 5.76 2.63 0.81
C SER A 23 6.20 1.44 1.67
N LEU A 24 6.51 0.30 1.06
CA LEU A 24 6.97 -0.93 1.72
C LEU A 24 8.49 -0.94 1.93
N ALA A 25 9.25 -0.73 0.85
CA ALA A 25 10.70 -0.88 0.81
C ALA A 25 11.46 0.32 1.38
N ARG A 26 10.85 1.49 1.46
CA ARG A 26 11.42 2.77 1.94
C ARG A 26 12.55 3.36 1.10
N ASN A 27 13.03 2.70 0.08
CA ASN A 27 14.04 3.21 -0.84
C ASN A 27 13.68 2.89 -2.30
N GLY A 28 14.19 3.71 -3.22
CA GLY A 28 13.81 3.64 -4.63
C GLY A 28 14.39 2.42 -5.36
N SER A 29 15.56 1.93 -4.95
CA SER A 29 16.20 0.77 -5.58
C SER A 29 15.37 -0.49 -5.35
N ASP A 30 15.09 -0.82 -4.09
CA ASP A 30 14.30 -2.01 -3.73
C ASP A 30 12.87 -1.92 -4.26
N ALA A 31 12.29 -0.70 -4.28
CA ALA A 31 10.98 -0.48 -4.88
C ALA A 31 10.98 -0.79 -6.38
N GLY A 32 12.00 -0.33 -7.11
CA GLY A 32 12.19 -0.62 -8.53
C GLY A 32 12.32 -2.10 -8.80
N ASP A 33 13.12 -2.80 -8.02
CA ASP A 33 13.35 -4.24 -8.12
C ASP A 33 12.06 -5.04 -7.88
N LEU A 34 11.26 -4.65 -6.86
CA LEU A 34 9.96 -5.26 -6.59
C LEU A 34 8.98 -5.10 -7.75
N VAL A 35 8.91 -3.91 -8.33
CA VAL A 35 8.04 -3.64 -9.50
C VAL A 35 8.51 -4.45 -10.71
N GLN A 36 9.81 -4.46 -11.01
CA GLN A 36 10.37 -5.24 -12.11
C GLN A 36 10.07 -6.73 -11.93
N GLN A 37 10.31 -7.27 -10.74
CA GLN A 37 10.01 -8.67 -10.41
C GLN A 37 8.51 -8.98 -10.57
N THR A 38 7.63 -8.06 -10.19
CA THR A 38 6.18 -8.22 -10.34
C THR A 38 5.79 -8.34 -11.82
N PHE A 39 6.31 -7.47 -12.68
CA PHE A 39 6.05 -7.54 -14.13
C PHE A 39 6.70 -8.77 -14.78
N PHE A 40 7.86 -9.21 -14.32
CA PHE A 40 8.47 -10.45 -14.77
C PHE A 40 7.57 -11.66 -14.45
N ILE A 41 7.02 -11.72 -13.23
CA ILE A 41 6.08 -12.77 -12.84
C ILE A 41 4.80 -12.69 -13.67
N TRP A 42 4.31 -11.47 -13.95
CA TRP A 42 3.18 -11.29 -14.85
C TRP A 42 3.46 -11.82 -16.26
N ALA A 43 4.59 -11.49 -16.84
CA ALA A 43 4.97 -11.94 -18.19
C ALA A 43 5.05 -13.46 -18.29
N THR A 44 5.41 -14.15 -17.20
CA THR A 44 5.56 -15.61 -17.17
C THR A 44 4.27 -16.35 -16.76
N LYS A 45 3.45 -15.77 -15.86
CA LYS A 45 2.30 -16.46 -15.23
C LYS A 45 0.95 -15.77 -15.46
N GLY A 46 0.95 -14.51 -15.87
CA GLY A 46 -0.26 -13.70 -16.01
C GLY A 46 -1.24 -14.17 -17.10
N HIS A 47 -0.78 -15.00 -18.01
CA HIS A 47 -1.59 -15.55 -19.11
C HIS A 47 -2.81 -16.39 -18.66
N GLY A 48 -2.83 -16.84 -17.40
CA GLY A 48 -3.94 -17.58 -16.82
C GLY A 48 -5.08 -16.71 -16.30
N LEU A 49 -4.89 -15.37 -16.24
CA LEU A 49 -5.93 -14.48 -15.75
C LEU A 49 -6.97 -14.21 -16.84
N ARG A 50 -8.17 -14.76 -16.65
CA ARG A 50 -9.28 -14.65 -17.63
C ARG A 50 -9.99 -13.30 -17.56
N GLU A 51 -9.90 -12.59 -16.44
CA GLU A 51 -10.63 -11.34 -16.17
C GLU A 51 -9.64 -10.16 -16.06
N LEU A 52 -9.64 -9.29 -17.07
CA LEU A 52 -8.78 -8.09 -17.10
C LEU A 52 -9.05 -7.12 -15.92
N SER A 53 -10.29 -7.11 -15.41
CA SER A 53 -10.66 -6.32 -14.23
C SER A 53 -9.88 -6.71 -12.96
N LYS A 54 -9.36 -7.92 -12.88
CA LYS A 54 -8.58 -8.42 -11.74
C LYS A 54 -7.06 -8.20 -11.86
N VAL A 55 -6.61 -7.64 -12.99
CA VAL A 55 -5.17 -7.40 -13.22
C VAL A 55 -4.57 -6.53 -12.12
N LYS A 56 -5.22 -5.43 -11.76
CA LYS A 56 -4.77 -4.52 -10.71
C LYS A 56 -4.57 -5.27 -9.38
N SER A 57 -5.60 -5.92 -8.87
CA SER A 57 -5.53 -6.68 -7.61
C SER A 57 -4.47 -7.79 -7.65
N TRP A 58 -4.34 -8.47 -8.79
CA TRP A 58 -3.34 -9.52 -8.97
C TRP A 58 -1.91 -8.97 -8.88
N LEU A 59 -1.64 -7.83 -9.54
CA LEU A 59 -0.32 -7.17 -9.51
C LEU A 59 0.05 -6.72 -8.10
N PHE A 60 -0.87 -6.06 -7.38
CA PHE A 60 -0.64 -5.63 -5.99
C PHE A 60 -0.40 -6.81 -5.06
N THR A 61 -1.20 -7.87 -5.19
CA THR A 61 -1.03 -9.12 -4.41
C THR A 61 0.33 -9.77 -4.68
N THR A 62 0.73 -9.82 -5.94
CA THR A 62 2.02 -10.41 -6.35
C THR A 62 3.17 -9.59 -5.78
N LEU A 63 3.14 -8.26 -5.92
CA LEU A 63 4.16 -7.37 -5.38
C LEU A 63 4.30 -7.54 -3.86
N TYR A 64 3.19 -7.56 -3.13
CA TYR A 64 3.21 -7.73 -1.68
C TYR A 64 3.79 -9.08 -1.25
N ARG A 65 3.45 -10.16 -1.96
CA ARG A 65 4.02 -11.48 -1.71
C ARG A 65 5.52 -11.53 -1.96
N GLU A 66 6.01 -10.90 -3.02
CA GLU A 66 7.45 -10.82 -3.30
C GLU A 66 8.18 -9.99 -2.23
N PHE A 67 7.60 -8.88 -1.78
CA PHE A 67 8.12 -8.11 -0.66
C PHE A 67 8.26 -8.96 0.62
N LEU A 68 7.21 -9.68 1.02
CA LEU A 68 7.25 -10.57 2.17
C LEU A 68 8.27 -11.71 2.02
N ARG A 69 8.44 -12.21 0.79
CA ARG A 69 9.44 -13.25 0.48
C ARG A 69 10.86 -12.72 0.65
N GLY A 70 11.13 -11.50 0.16
CA GLY A 70 12.40 -10.80 0.36
C GLY A 70 12.73 -10.65 1.85
N ARG A 71 11.80 -10.09 2.62
CA ARG A 71 11.97 -9.91 4.07
C ARG A 71 12.24 -11.20 4.83
N ARG A 72 11.58 -12.30 4.47
CA ARG A 72 11.85 -13.62 5.10
C ARG A 72 13.25 -14.13 4.78
N ARG A 73 13.81 -13.79 3.61
CA ARG A 73 15.21 -14.14 3.28
C ARG A 73 16.18 -13.31 4.11
N ASP A 74 15.94 -12.00 4.22
CA ASP A 74 16.79 -11.09 4.98
C ASP A 74 16.82 -11.46 6.46
N LEU A 75 15.66 -11.79 7.05
CA LEU A 75 15.56 -12.26 8.44
C LEU A 75 16.25 -13.62 8.69
N ARG A 76 16.37 -14.48 7.68
CA ARG A 76 17.13 -15.74 7.80
C ARG A 76 18.64 -15.53 7.67
N SER A 77 19.05 -14.48 6.98
CA SER A 77 20.47 -14.12 6.85
C SER A 77 20.97 -13.28 8.03
N THR A 78 20.05 -12.61 8.72
CA THR A 78 20.34 -11.86 9.96
C THR A 78 19.81 -12.71 11.13
N SER A 79 20.73 -13.23 11.97
CA SER A 79 20.41 -14.05 13.14
C SER A 79 19.28 -13.47 14.00
N LEU A 80 18.42 -14.40 14.43
CA LEU A 80 17.40 -14.26 15.46
C LEU A 80 17.70 -13.17 16.50
N GLU A 81 16.96 -12.04 16.43
CA GLU A 81 16.57 -11.31 17.65
C GLU A 81 15.49 -10.27 17.30
N ASP A 82 14.42 -10.34 18.11
CA ASP A 82 13.40 -9.32 18.37
C ASP A 82 12.34 -8.99 17.31
N LEU A 83 11.22 -9.72 17.40
CA LEU A 83 9.89 -9.26 17.04
C LEU A 83 9.18 -8.70 18.28
N PRO A 84 8.77 -7.42 18.32
CA PRO A 84 7.92 -6.93 19.40
C PRO A 84 6.48 -7.44 19.25
N PRO A 85 5.82 -7.79 20.38
CA PRO A 85 4.45 -8.26 20.41
C PRO A 85 3.45 -7.14 20.11
N GLY A 86 2.38 -7.47 19.39
CA GLY A 86 1.30 -6.56 19.07
C GLY A 86 0.47 -6.17 20.28
N GLU A 87 0.32 -4.89 20.53
CA GLU A 87 -0.55 -4.34 21.58
C GLU A 87 -1.96 -4.05 21.09
N GLN A 88 -2.90 -4.14 22.03
CA GLN A 88 -4.35 -4.10 21.85
C GLN A 88 -4.90 -2.70 21.67
N ASP A 89 -6.08 -2.65 21.10
CA ASP A 89 -6.85 -1.59 20.50
C ASP A 89 -7.48 -0.57 21.48
N PRO A 90 -7.52 0.71 21.13
CA PRO A 90 -8.65 1.57 21.49
C PRO A 90 -9.42 2.03 20.26
N ALA A 91 -10.75 1.93 20.35
CA ALA A 91 -11.71 2.39 19.36
C ALA A 91 -11.53 3.87 19.02
N ALA A 92 -11.56 4.21 17.74
CA ALA A 92 -11.49 5.59 17.28
C ALA A 92 -12.80 6.01 16.61
N GLU A 93 -13.35 7.11 17.09
CA GLU A 93 -14.50 7.79 16.53
C GLU A 93 -14.15 8.55 15.25
N ASP A 94 -15.14 8.61 14.35
CA ASP A 94 -15.10 9.31 13.08
C ASP A 94 -15.03 10.83 13.25
N VAL A 95 -14.16 11.48 12.49
CA VAL A 95 -14.39 12.86 12.04
C VAL A 95 -13.85 13.06 10.63
N ASP A 96 -14.77 13.43 9.79
CA ASP A 96 -14.68 13.75 8.38
C ASP A 96 -14.11 15.15 8.15
N ARG A 97 -13.13 15.28 7.28
CA ARG A 97 -12.88 16.49 6.43
C ARG A 97 -11.71 16.30 5.48
N VAL A 98 -12.00 16.59 4.22
CA VAL A 98 -11.11 16.29 3.10
C VAL A 98 -10.78 17.54 2.29
N ALA A 99 -9.52 17.73 1.96
CA ALA A 99 -9.06 18.45 0.79
C ALA A 99 -7.86 17.71 0.16
N LYS A 100 -7.64 17.92 -1.12
CA LYS A 100 -6.65 17.21 -1.93
C LYS A 100 -5.24 17.34 -1.36
N ILE A 101 -4.75 16.27 -0.78
CA ILE A 101 -3.35 16.15 -0.38
C ILE A 101 -2.58 15.71 -1.63
N ASP A 102 -1.47 16.39 -1.91
CA ASP A 102 -0.55 15.95 -2.95
C ASP A 102 0.01 14.55 -2.61
N ALA A 103 -0.04 13.63 -3.57
CA ALA A 103 0.43 12.25 -3.38
C ALA A 103 1.88 12.18 -2.89
N ALA A 104 2.72 13.15 -3.26
CA ALA A 104 4.11 13.22 -2.79
C ALA A 104 4.19 13.50 -1.28
N SER A 105 3.39 14.42 -0.76
CA SER A 105 3.32 14.73 0.67
C SER A 105 2.81 13.53 1.48
N VAL A 106 1.82 12.80 0.95
CA VAL A 106 1.32 11.55 1.57
C VAL A 106 2.41 10.49 1.60
N MET A 107 3.18 10.34 0.51
CA MET A 107 4.28 9.37 0.47
C MET A 107 5.36 9.67 1.49
N VAL A 108 5.72 10.93 1.69
CA VAL A 108 6.68 11.35 2.71
C VAL A 108 6.14 11.05 4.12
N ALA A 109 4.90 11.40 4.40
CA ALA A 109 4.26 11.13 5.68
C ALA A 109 4.14 9.62 5.97
N LEU A 110 3.81 8.81 4.96
CA LEU A 110 3.75 7.34 5.09
C LEU A 110 5.09 6.72 5.52
N GLN A 111 6.23 7.32 5.19
CA GLN A 111 7.53 6.80 5.63
C GLN A 111 7.73 6.90 7.17
N THR A 112 6.99 7.78 7.84
CA THR A 112 7.04 7.95 9.30
C THR A 112 6.01 7.10 10.05
N VAL A 113 5.04 6.51 9.33
CA VAL A 113 4.02 5.62 9.89
C VAL A 113 4.62 4.23 10.11
N ASP A 114 4.14 3.51 11.12
CA ASP A 114 4.54 2.13 11.40
C ASP A 114 4.32 1.23 10.17
N GLU A 115 5.26 0.32 9.95
CA GLU A 115 5.29 -0.53 8.76
C GLU A 115 4.00 -1.33 8.56
N ALA A 116 3.42 -1.85 9.65
CA ALA A 116 2.19 -2.63 9.61
C ALA A 116 0.98 -1.87 9.02
N PHE A 117 1.01 -0.53 9.06
CA PHE A 117 -0.09 0.32 8.60
C PHE A 117 0.13 0.92 7.21
N ARG A 118 1.38 0.96 6.71
CA ARG A 118 1.69 1.59 5.41
C ARG A 118 1.00 0.90 4.24
N ALA A 119 1.08 -0.43 4.18
CA ALA A 119 0.45 -1.19 3.09
C ALA A 119 -1.05 -0.90 2.99
N PRO A 120 -1.87 -1.09 4.04
CA PRO A 120 -3.29 -0.80 3.94
C PRO A 120 -3.60 0.67 3.66
N LEU A 121 -2.84 1.63 4.23
CA LEU A 121 -3.04 3.05 3.95
C LEU A 121 -2.76 3.40 2.49
N THR A 122 -1.66 2.93 1.93
CA THR A 122 -1.32 3.17 0.52
C THR A 122 -2.38 2.61 -0.42
N LEU A 123 -2.78 1.36 -0.21
CA LEU A 123 -3.80 0.72 -1.03
C LEU A 123 -5.15 1.43 -0.95
N PHE A 124 -5.49 1.96 0.22
CA PHE A 124 -6.76 2.63 0.44
C PHE A 124 -6.77 4.07 -0.12
N TYR A 125 -5.79 4.90 0.26
CA TYR A 125 -5.80 6.34 -0.06
C TYR A 125 -5.19 6.68 -1.42
N LEU A 126 -4.23 5.93 -1.89
CA LEU A 126 -3.54 6.23 -3.16
C LEU A 126 -4.01 5.35 -4.31
N GLU A 127 -4.51 4.16 -4.01
CA GLU A 127 -4.90 3.21 -5.04
C GLU A 127 -6.41 2.91 -5.08
N ASP A 128 -7.21 3.56 -4.20
CA ASP A 128 -8.67 3.47 -4.15
C ASP A 128 -9.22 2.03 -4.03
N LEU A 129 -8.49 1.14 -3.33
CA LEU A 129 -8.97 -0.21 -3.07
C LEU A 129 -9.98 -0.22 -1.92
N SER A 130 -11.03 -1.01 -2.06
CA SER A 130 -11.98 -1.31 -0.99
C SER A 130 -11.33 -2.12 0.14
N TYR A 131 -11.91 -2.12 1.33
CA TYR A 131 -11.43 -2.93 2.46
C TYR A 131 -11.34 -4.42 2.13
N GLN A 132 -12.27 -4.92 1.32
CA GLN A 132 -12.30 -6.30 0.89
C GLN A 132 -11.14 -6.63 -0.08
N GLU A 133 -10.88 -5.76 -1.05
CA GLU A 133 -9.73 -5.90 -1.96
C GLU A 133 -8.40 -5.82 -1.22
N ILE A 134 -8.29 -4.90 -0.23
CA ILE A 134 -7.10 -4.78 0.61
C ILE A 134 -6.90 -6.06 1.44
N ALA A 135 -7.97 -6.60 2.04
CA ALA A 135 -7.92 -7.85 2.79
C ALA A 135 -7.42 -9.02 1.93
N GLN A 136 -7.92 -9.12 0.70
CA GLN A 136 -7.46 -10.12 -0.27
C GLN A 136 -6.00 -9.90 -0.71
N THR A 137 -5.62 -8.64 -0.96
CA THR A 137 -4.27 -8.28 -1.41
C THR A 137 -3.22 -8.57 -0.34
N LEU A 138 -3.52 -8.25 0.92
CA LEU A 138 -2.61 -8.42 2.05
C LEU A 138 -2.71 -9.80 2.72
N ASP A 139 -3.68 -10.62 2.30
CA ASP A 139 -3.97 -11.94 2.87
C ASP A 139 -4.23 -11.88 4.38
N VAL A 140 -5.10 -10.98 4.80
CA VAL A 140 -5.50 -10.76 6.20
C VAL A 140 -7.02 -10.63 6.34
N PRO A 141 -7.61 -10.90 7.52
CA PRO A 141 -9.03 -10.67 7.76
C PRO A 141 -9.41 -9.20 7.55
N ILE A 142 -10.64 -8.95 7.08
CA ILE A 142 -11.16 -7.58 6.86
C ILE A 142 -11.14 -6.74 8.16
N GLY A 143 -11.42 -7.34 9.32
CA GLY A 143 -11.32 -6.67 10.62
C GLY A 143 -9.89 -6.19 10.92
N THR A 144 -8.87 -6.93 10.48
CA THR A 144 -7.47 -6.51 10.57
C THR A 144 -7.19 -5.31 9.68
N VAL A 145 -7.76 -5.27 8.46
CA VAL A 145 -7.64 -4.10 7.59
C VAL A 145 -8.27 -2.88 8.24
N MET A 146 -9.48 -3.02 8.79
CA MET A 146 -10.21 -1.91 9.44
C MET A 146 -9.42 -1.35 10.63
N SER A 147 -8.91 -2.21 11.51
CA SER A 147 -8.12 -1.78 12.67
C SER A 147 -6.78 -1.14 12.26
N ARG A 148 -6.09 -1.70 11.27
CA ARG A 148 -4.84 -1.13 10.74
C ARG A 148 -5.06 0.22 10.08
N LEU A 149 -6.13 0.39 9.31
CA LEU A 149 -6.49 1.67 8.70
C LEU A 149 -6.84 2.72 9.77
N SER A 150 -7.60 2.35 10.80
CA SER A 150 -7.95 3.26 11.90
C SER A 150 -6.70 3.78 12.62
N ARG A 151 -5.81 2.88 13.07
CA ARG A 151 -4.56 3.24 13.77
C ARG A 151 -3.60 3.98 12.85
N GLY A 152 -3.43 3.51 11.63
CA GLY A 152 -2.55 4.14 10.65
C GLY A 152 -3.02 5.53 10.24
N LYS A 153 -4.34 5.77 10.13
CA LYS A 153 -4.92 7.09 9.89
C LYS A 153 -4.54 8.08 10.98
N ALA A 154 -4.61 7.66 12.24
CA ALA A 154 -4.19 8.50 13.36
C ALA A 154 -2.70 8.90 13.28
N GLN A 155 -1.83 7.93 13.00
CA GLN A 155 -0.39 8.20 12.83
C GLN A 155 -0.11 9.09 11.61
N LEU A 156 -0.74 8.81 10.48
CA LEU A 156 -0.56 9.58 9.26
C LEU A 156 -1.03 11.03 9.42
N ARG A 157 -2.13 11.25 10.15
CA ARG A 157 -2.60 12.60 10.48
C ARG A 157 -1.55 13.37 11.29
N LEU A 158 -1.01 12.77 12.35
CA LEU A 158 0.04 13.39 13.16
C LEU A 158 1.32 13.68 12.34
N ALA A 159 1.66 12.80 11.41
CA ALA A 159 2.80 12.99 10.51
C ALA A 159 2.60 14.19 9.58
N LEU A 160 1.41 14.32 9.01
CA LEU A 160 1.06 15.45 8.15
C LEU A 160 1.03 16.77 8.91
N GLU A 161 0.44 16.81 10.11
CA GLU A 161 0.43 18.01 10.97
C GLU A 161 1.84 18.49 11.34
N ARG A 162 2.79 17.58 11.53
CA ARG A 162 4.21 17.93 11.78
C ARG A 162 4.91 18.51 10.55
N THR A 163 4.57 18.03 9.37
CA THR A 163 5.11 18.54 8.11
C THR A 163 4.65 19.97 7.86
N ASP A 164 3.44 20.33 8.29
CA ASP A 164 2.88 21.67 8.16
C ASP A 164 3.52 22.70 9.09
N ALA A 165 3.97 22.28 10.27
CA ALA A 165 4.68 23.17 11.21
C ALA A 165 6.01 23.70 10.64
N SER A 166 6.51 23.11 9.55
CA SER A 166 7.72 23.54 8.83
C SER A 166 7.44 24.39 7.57
N GLY A 167 6.22 24.90 7.38
CA GLY A 167 5.93 25.95 6.39
C GLY A 167 5.25 25.52 5.10
N THR A 168 4.68 24.32 5.03
CA THR A 168 3.88 23.88 3.89
C THR A 168 2.41 23.74 4.28
N LYS A 169 1.54 24.34 3.46
CA LYS A 169 0.09 24.52 3.71
C LYS A 169 -0.65 23.21 3.96
N VAL A 170 -1.34 23.09 5.09
CA VAL A 170 -2.19 21.96 5.46
C VAL A 170 -3.23 21.67 4.40
N LEU A 171 -3.23 20.47 3.88
CA LEU A 171 -4.29 19.96 3.03
C LEU A 171 -5.02 18.83 3.77
N PRO A 172 -6.35 18.91 3.94
CA PRO A 172 -7.10 17.90 4.67
C PRO A 172 -7.22 16.58 3.93
N PHE A 173 -7.36 15.51 4.68
CA PHE A 173 -7.42 14.11 4.23
C PHE A 173 -8.62 13.82 3.30
N PRO A 174 -8.45 13.07 2.20
CA PRO A 174 -9.56 12.61 1.39
C PRO A 174 -10.42 11.57 2.14
N ASN A 175 -11.74 11.84 2.19
CA ASN A 175 -12.69 10.87 2.70
C ASN A 175 -13.03 9.86 1.58
N PRO A 176 -12.84 8.56 1.81
CA PRO A 176 -13.30 7.57 0.86
C PRO A 176 -14.82 7.64 0.76
N LYS A 177 -15.29 7.81 -0.46
CA LYS A 177 -16.71 7.75 -0.78
C LYS A 177 -17.32 6.51 -0.17
N GLY A 178 -18.38 6.74 0.59
CA GLY A 178 -19.10 5.74 1.35
C GLY A 178 -19.37 4.45 0.58
N THR A 179 -19.38 3.40 1.35
CA THR A 179 -19.91 2.08 1.07
C THR A 179 -21.03 2.14 0.00
N ARG A 180 -20.74 1.70 -1.21
CA ARG A 180 -21.84 1.18 -2.03
C ARG A 180 -22.14 -0.22 -1.50
N ALA A 181 -23.14 -0.26 -0.62
CA ALA A 181 -23.90 -1.47 -0.37
C ALA A 181 -24.62 -1.83 -1.68
N SER A 182 -24.43 -3.00 -2.16
CA SER A 182 -25.35 -3.88 -2.90
C SER A 182 -24.79 -5.29 -2.89
#